data_a0fe4b606e8fc6ab04f6037d0fa7f3c1
#
_entry.id   a0fe4b606e8fc6ab04f6037d0fa7f3c1
#
_cell.length_a   1.000
_cell.length_b   1.000
_cell.length_c   1.000
_cell.angle_alpha   90.00
_cell.angle_beta   90.00
_cell.angle_gamma   90.00
#
_symmetry.space_group_name_H-M   'P 1'
#
loop_
_entity.id
_entity.type
_entity.pdbx_description
1 polymer ?
#
loop_
_entity_poly.entity_id
_entity_poly.type
_entity_poly.pdbx_seq_one_letter_code
_entity_poly.pdbx_strand_id
1 'polypeptide(L)'
;MHKKPLTLSIVIPVYNEELYLPSCLGAIASQTLMPDSVIVVDNGSSDKSVSIAQSYPFVSVVAETKPGVIYARDKGFNSVKSDIVARIDADTIVTETWVAQLHKAFGDETVDAVTGAVGLYDAPFARYNHLVDHIMRKYVYLFGTRHNKPFLSGPNMALRKEMWQKVKVGVCRDKLTHEDIDLAIHITKAGGKIKYDRRLRASVSTRRYNDSYKDFRNYMRMFDFTYRRHDLHGFRVHSASTLYWLGYFLVHPLRHVLRISNRLFQPDIPFDTDARKNPN
;
A
#
# COMPACT_ATOMS: atom_id res chain seq x y z
N MET A 1 2.15 -31.09 -18.71
CA MET A 1 1.82 -29.80 -19.36
C MET A 1 2.54 -28.68 -18.61
N HIS A 2 3.46 -27.96 -19.25
CA HIS A 2 4.06 -26.76 -18.63
C HIS A 2 2.99 -25.70 -18.53
N LYS A 3 2.65 -25.30 -17.28
CA LYS A 3 1.70 -24.23 -17.04
C LYS A 3 2.31 -22.91 -17.52
N LYS A 4 1.57 -22.11 -18.27
CA LYS A 4 2.01 -20.76 -18.68
C LYS A 4 2.36 -19.95 -17.44
N PRO A 5 3.52 -19.27 -17.40
CA PRO A 5 3.86 -18.41 -16.28
C PRO A 5 2.79 -17.32 -16.12
N LEU A 6 2.42 -17.04 -14.86
CA LEU A 6 1.46 -15.98 -14.54
C LEU A 6 2.06 -14.63 -14.91
N THR A 7 1.29 -13.76 -15.52
CA THR A 7 1.67 -12.38 -15.80
C THR A 7 1.32 -11.46 -14.62
N LEU A 8 2.12 -10.40 -14.39
CA LEU A 8 1.98 -9.48 -13.27
C LEU A 8 2.08 -8.03 -13.71
N SER A 9 1.10 -7.22 -13.32
CA SER A 9 1.15 -5.77 -13.48
C SER A 9 1.19 -5.06 -12.13
N ILE A 10 1.93 -3.94 -12.07
CA ILE A 10 1.96 -3.05 -10.90
C ILE A 10 1.10 -1.82 -11.20
N VAL A 11 0.24 -1.46 -10.26
CA VAL A 11 -0.60 -0.25 -10.29
C VAL A 11 -0.13 0.71 -9.20
N ILE A 12 0.09 1.97 -9.56
CA ILE A 12 0.58 3.03 -8.68
C ILE A 12 -0.38 4.22 -8.78
N PRO A 13 -1.31 4.41 -7.83
CA PRO A 13 -2.10 5.64 -7.74
C PRO A 13 -1.18 6.83 -7.41
N VAL A 14 -1.33 7.93 -8.15
CA VAL A 14 -0.49 9.14 -8.03
C VAL A 14 -1.35 10.39 -7.94
N TYR A 15 -1.01 11.26 -6.99
CA TYR A 15 -1.53 12.62 -6.88
C TYR A 15 -0.51 13.54 -6.21
N ASN A 16 0.17 14.38 -7.00
CA ASN A 16 1.22 15.30 -6.55
C ASN A 16 2.35 14.59 -5.76
N GLU A 17 3.04 13.67 -6.42
CA GLU A 17 4.08 12.80 -5.85
C GLU A 17 5.46 13.01 -6.52
N GLU A 18 5.73 14.19 -7.08
CA GLU A 18 6.97 14.46 -7.82
C GLU A 18 8.25 14.18 -7.01
N LEU A 19 8.20 14.32 -5.68
CA LEU A 19 9.35 14.07 -4.81
C LEU A 19 9.62 12.57 -4.55
N TYR A 20 8.58 11.75 -4.51
CA TYR A 20 8.69 10.35 -4.09
C TYR A 20 8.64 9.35 -5.25
N LEU A 21 7.91 9.70 -6.30
CA LEU A 21 7.71 8.83 -7.45
C LEU A 21 9.02 8.37 -8.13
N PRO A 22 10.09 9.20 -8.24
CA PRO A 22 11.37 8.73 -8.79
C PRO A 22 11.98 7.56 -8.04
N SER A 23 11.97 7.61 -6.69
CA SER A 23 12.50 6.51 -5.86
C SER A 23 11.65 5.26 -5.95
N CYS A 24 10.32 5.40 -6.03
CA CYS A 24 9.39 4.29 -6.24
C CYS A 24 9.64 3.60 -7.59
N LEU A 25 9.72 4.35 -8.68
CA LEU A 25 9.96 3.81 -10.03
C LEU A 25 11.39 3.26 -10.16
N GLY A 26 12.38 3.89 -9.52
CA GLY A 26 13.75 3.38 -9.44
C GLY A 26 13.82 2.00 -8.76
N ALA A 27 13.07 1.79 -7.68
CA ALA A 27 12.99 0.50 -7.01
C ALA A 27 12.32 -0.59 -7.88
N ILE A 28 11.39 -0.20 -8.77
CA ILE A 28 10.83 -1.13 -9.76
C ILE A 28 11.85 -1.42 -10.86
N ALA A 29 12.58 -0.42 -11.35
CA ALA A 29 13.63 -0.60 -12.36
C ALA A 29 14.76 -1.54 -11.89
N SER A 30 14.98 -1.64 -10.57
CA SER A 30 16.00 -2.50 -9.95
C SER A 30 15.49 -3.91 -9.62
N GLN A 31 14.31 -4.30 -10.08
CA GLN A 31 13.79 -5.64 -9.79
C GLN A 31 14.59 -6.73 -10.48
N THR A 32 14.90 -7.82 -9.78
CA THR A 32 15.55 -9.02 -10.33
C THR A 32 14.68 -9.75 -11.37
N LEU A 33 13.38 -9.55 -11.30
CA LEU A 33 12.38 -10.00 -12.27
C LEU A 33 11.45 -8.82 -12.55
N MET A 34 11.45 -8.32 -13.78
CA MET A 34 10.59 -7.20 -14.16
C MET A 34 9.12 -7.61 -14.19
N PRO A 35 8.19 -6.72 -13.77
CA PRO A 35 6.77 -6.94 -14.01
C PRO A 35 6.47 -6.86 -15.52
N ASP A 36 5.38 -7.50 -15.96
CA ASP A 36 4.94 -7.42 -17.36
C ASP A 36 4.46 -6.02 -17.76
N SER A 37 3.95 -5.24 -16.81
CA SER A 37 3.61 -3.82 -17.03
C SER A 37 3.58 -3.04 -15.71
N VAL A 38 3.79 -1.72 -15.80
CA VAL A 38 3.62 -0.77 -14.69
C VAL A 38 2.67 0.32 -15.16
N ILE A 39 1.60 0.53 -14.38
CA ILE A 39 0.56 1.52 -14.66
C ILE A 39 0.56 2.56 -13.55
N VAL A 40 0.97 3.77 -13.88
CA VAL A 40 0.77 4.95 -13.02
C VAL A 40 -0.62 5.50 -13.32
N VAL A 41 -1.44 5.61 -12.29
CA VAL A 41 -2.78 6.20 -12.41
C VAL A 41 -2.75 7.60 -11.83
N ASP A 42 -2.67 8.59 -12.70
CA ASP A 42 -2.70 10.00 -12.32
C ASP A 42 -4.11 10.42 -11.93
N ASN A 43 -4.27 10.91 -10.71
CA ASN A 43 -5.55 11.37 -10.16
C ASN A 43 -5.66 12.90 -10.13
N GLY A 44 -5.19 13.55 -11.20
CA GLY A 44 -5.28 14.99 -11.38
C GLY A 44 -4.10 15.75 -10.76
N SER A 45 -2.88 15.26 -10.90
CA SER A 45 -1.66 15.94 -10.44
C SER A 45 -1.43 17.26 -11.18
N SER A 46 -0.96 18.26 -10.44
CA SER A 46 -0.58 19.59 -10.95
C SER A 46 0.93 19.83 -10.92
N ASP A 47 1.70 18.89 -10.37
CA ASP A 47 3.15 18.91 -10.29
C ASP A 47 3.80 18.12 -11.45
N LYS A 48 5.07 17.76 -11.31
CA LYS A 48 5.81 17.00 -12.32
C LYS A 48 5.56 15.49 -12.31
N SER A 49 4.64 14.97 -11.51
CA SER A 49 4.41 13.52 -11.36
C SER A 49 4.19 12.82 -12.69
N VAL A 50 3.36 13.38 -13.57
CA VAL A 50 3.05 12.79 -14.87
C VAL A 50 4.30 12.74 -15.77
N SER A 51 5.06 13.84 -15.88
CA SER A 51 6.26 13.90 -16.70
C SER A 51 7.36 12.95 -16.18
N ILE A 52 7.48 12.82 -14.86
CA ILE A 52 8.37 11.85 -14.22
C ILE A 52 7.96 10.42 -14.59
N ALA A 53 6.70 10.07 -14.45
CA ALA A 53 6.21 8.73 -14.82
C ALA A 53 6.49 8.40 -16.29
N GLN A 54 6.25 9.35 -17.19
CA GLN A 54 6.46 9.21 -18.64
C GLN A 54 7.94 9.08 -19.04
N SER A 55 8.89 9.51 -18.19
CA SER A 55 10.33 9.36 -18.44
C SER A 55 10.82 7.91 -18.28
N TYR A 56 10.03 7.02 -17.68
CA TYR A 56 10.37 5.60 -17.52
C TYR A 56 9.75 4.77 -18.65
N PRO A 57 10.55 4.12 -19.52
CA PRO A 57 10.05 3.45 -20.73
C PRO A 57 9.12 2.24 -20.44
N PHE A 58 9.18 1.69 -19.23
CA PHE A 58 8.34 0.57 -18.80
C PHE A 58 7.01 1.01 -18.16
N VAL A 59 6.75 2.32 -18.05
CA VAL A 59 5.57 2.88 -17.39
C VAL A 59 4.54 3.34 -18.41
N SER A 60 3.30 2.99 -18.18
CA SER A 60 2.14 3.56 -18.86
C SER A 60 1.36 4.46 -17.91
N VAL A 61 0.99 5.66 -18.34
CA VAL A 61 0.19 6.60 -17.54
C VAL A 61 -1.26 6.56 -17.98
N VAL A 62 -2.17 6.45 -17.00
CA VAL A 62 -3.62 6.47 -17.20
C VAL A 62 -4.21 7.54 -16.29
N ALA A 63 -5.08 8.40 -16.82
CA ALA A 63 -5.74 9.43 -16.03
C ALA A 63 -7.04 8.90 -15.38
N GLU A 64 -7.26 9.29 -14.12
CA GLU A 64 -8.53 9.16 -13.42
C GLU A 64 -9.01 10.54 -12.96
N THR A 65 -10.14 10.99 -13.49
CA THR A 65 -10.68 12.33 -13.26
C THR A 65 -11.47 12.45 -11.96
N LYS A 66 -11.98 11.34 -11.44
CA LYS A 66 -12.71 11.35 -10.17
C LYS A 66 -11.72 11.38 -9.00
N PRO A 67 -11.74 12.42 -8.14
CA PRO A 67 -10.76 12.55 -7.07
C PRO A 67 -10.90 11.43 -6.02
N GLY A 68 -9.77 10.86 -5.60
CA GLY A 68 -9.68 9.88 -4.52
C GLY A 68 -8.93 8.62 -4.90
N VAL A 69 -8.10 8.16 -3.97
CA VAL A 69 -7.22 6.98 -4.15
C VAL A 69 -7.98 5.73 -4.55
N ILE A 70 -9.22 5.58 -4.07
CA ILE A 70 -10.09 4.43 -4.38
C ILE A 70 -10.45 4.38 -5.88
N TYR A 71 -10.70 5.54 -6.50
CA TYR A 71 -11.02 5.62 -7.92
C TYR A 71 -9.78 5.39 -8.78
N ALA A 72 -8.63 5.94 -8.38
CA ALA A 72 -7.36 5.69 -9.04
C ALA A 72 -6.97 4.21 -8.97
N ARG A 73 -7.12 3.55 -7.81
CA ARG A 73 -6.92 2.10 -7.66
C ARG A 73 -7.85 1.31 -8.59
N ASP A 74 -9.15 1.59 -8.55
CA ASP A 74 -10.15 0.88 -9.34
C ASP A 74 -9.88 1.04 -10.85
N LYS A 75 -9.52 2.26 -11.28
CA LYS A 75 -9.13 2.54 -12.66
C LYS A 75 -7.93 1.69 -13.08
N GLY A 76 -6.87 1.69 -12.27
CA GLY A 76 -5.68 0.90 -12.52
C GLY A 76 -5.98 -0.60 -12.56
N PHE A 77 -6.68 -1.12 -11.55
CA PHE A 77 -7.04 -2.53 -11.49
C PHE A 77 -7.90 -2.97 -12.68
N ASN A 78 -8.80 -2.12 -13.15
CA ASN A 78 -9.61 -2.41 -14.32
C ASN A 78 -8.80 -2.37 -15.63
N SER A 79 -7.77 -1.52 -15.72
CA SER A 79 -6.92 -1.38 -16.91
C SER A 79 -5.94 -2.54 -17.10
N VAL A 80 -5.62 -3.30 -16.04
CA VAL A 80 -4.70 -4.43 -16.08
C VAL A 80 -5.29 -5.61 -16.85
N LYS A 81 -4.45 -6.23 -17.70
CA LYS A 81 -4.78 -7.48 -18.44
C LYS A 81 -4.08 -8.71 -17.88
N SER A 82 -3.10 -8.53 -16.98
CA SER A 82 -2.32 -9.60 -16.38
C SER A 82 -3.13 -10.44 -15.40
N ASP A 83 -2.64 -11.66 -15.12
CA ASP A 83 -3.26 -12.62 -14.19
C ASP A 83 -3.21 -12.13 -12.74
N ILE A 84 -2.15 -11.36 -12.40
CA ILE A 84 -1.93 -10.77 -11.07
C ILE A 84 -1.89 -9.25 -11.22
N VAL A 85 -2.62 -8.55 -10.35
CA VAL A 85 -2.51 -7.11 -10.17
C VAL A 85 -1.93 -6.82 -8.80
N ALA A 86 -0.79 -6.15 -8.79
CA ALA A 86 -0.13 -5.65 -7.60
C ALA A 86 -0.40 -4.15 -7.43
N ARG A 87 -0.44 -3.66 -6.20
CA ARG A 87 -0.49 -2.24 -5.87
C ARG A 87 0.62 -1.87 -4.92
N ILE A 88 1.22 -0.74 -5.18
CA ILE A 88 2.07 0.01 -4.25
C ILE A 88 1.67 1.48 -4.27
N ASP A 89 2.02 2.23 -3.22
CA ASP A 89 1.82 3.68 -3.19
C ASP A 89 3.02 4.39 -3.86
N ALA A 90 2.84 5.63 -4.29
CA ALA A 90 3.87 6.40 -5.00
C ALA A 90 5.12 6.72 -4.15
N ASP A 91 5.01 6.63 -2.83
CA ASP A 91 6.12 6.78 -1.88
C ASP A 91 6.67 5.42 -1.39
N THR A 92 6.37 4.34 -2.08
CA THR A 92 6.79 2.99 -1.70
C THR A 92 8.11 2.61 -2.37
N ILE A 93 9.05 2.12 -1.58
CA ILE A 93 10.29 1.48 -2.03
C ILE A 93 10.18 -0.02 -1.74
N VAL A 94 10.12 -0.83 -2.80
CA VAL A 94 10.08 -2.30 -2.70
C VAL A 94 11.48 -2.90 -2.77
N THR A 95 11.69 -4.08 -2.19
CA THR A 95 12.96 -4.79 -2.32
C THR A 95 13.16 -5.34 -3.72
N GLU A 96 14.40 -5.49 -4.18
CA GLU A 96 14.77 -5.96 -5.52
C GLU A 96 14.16 -7.31 -5.93
N THR A 97 13.78 -8.14 -4.98
CA THR A 97 13.17 -9.45 -5.22
C THR A 97 11.65 -9.46 -5.08
N TRP A 98 11.02 -8.28 -4.94
CA TRP A 98 9.60 -8.17 -4.59
C TRP A 98 8.68 -8.83 -5.63
N VAL A 99 8.91 -8.57 -6.92
CA VAL A 99 8.14 -9.19 -8.03
C VAL A 99 8.34 -10.71 -8.04
N ALA A 100 9.58 -11.18 -7.88
CA ALA A 100 9.88 -12.62 -7.81
C ALA A 100 9.18 -13.30 -6.61
N GLN A 101 9.09 -12.61 -5.46
CA GLN A 101 8.37 -13.13 -4.29
C GLN A 101 6.84 -13.19 -4.54
N LEU A 102 6.28 -12.23 -5.29
CA LEU A 102 4.88 -12.29 -5.70
C LEU A 102 4.61 -13.51 -6.58
N HIS A 103 5.42 -13.74 -7.63
CA HIS A 103 5.29 -14.93 -8.46
C HIS A 103 5.37 -16.23 -7.64
N LYS A 104 6.32 -16.30 -6.70
CA LYS A 104 6.44 -17.44 -5.79
C LYS A 104 5.21 -17.62 -4.90
N ALA A 105 4.63 -16.52 -4.40
CA ALA A 105 3.45 -16.57 -3.54
C ALA A 105 2.20 -17.07 -4.28
N PHE A 106 2.00 -16.62 -5.53
CA PHE A 106 0.89 -17.01 -6.40
C PHE A 106 1.12 -18.34 -7.14
N GLY A 107 2.29 -18.94 -7.01
CA GLY A 107 2.52 -20.35 -7.38
C GLY A 107 1.61 -21.31 -6.61
N ASP A 108 1.17 -20.94 -5.42
CA ASP A 108 0.07 -21.60 -4.69
C ASP A 108 -1.26 -21.09 -5.26
N GLU A 109 -1.97 -21.95 -5.99
CA GLU A 109 -3.26 -21.63 -6.65
C GLU A 109 -4.37 -21.32 -5.66
N THR A 110 -4.24 -21.72 -4.42
CA THR A 110 -5.23 -21.43 -3.36
C THR A 110 -5.13 -19.99 -2.84
N VAL A 111 -4.08 -19.24 -3.20
CA VAL A 111 -3.86 -17.87 -2.75
C VAL A 111 -4.50 -16.90 -3.74
N ASP A 112 -5.46 -16.13 -3.27
CA ASP A 112 -6.17 -15.11 -4.05
C ASP A 112 -5.59 -13.71 -3.90
N ALA A 113 -5.00 -13.42 -2.73
CA ALA A 113 -4.33 -12.15 -2.48
C ALA A 113 -3.12 -12.34 -1.54
N VAL A 114 -2.16 -11.42 -1.65
CA VAL A 114 -0.93 -11.43 -0.84
C VAL A 114 -0.70 -10.02 -0.31
N THR A 115 -0.26 -9.94 0.92
CA THR A 115 0.31 -8.72 1.51
C THR A 115 1.58 -9.05 2.28
N GLY A 116 2.41 -8.06 2.53
CA GLY A 116 3.69 -8.24 3.22
C GLY A 116 3.98 -7.17 4.24
N ALA A 117 5.20 -7.23 4.80
CA ALA A 117 5.68 -6.26 5.76
C ALA A 117 5.88 -4.87 5.11
N VAL A 118 5.49 -3.81 5.82
CA VAL A 118 5.73 -2.42 5.43
C VAL A 118 6.57 -1.74 6.51
N GLY A 119 7.78 -1.34 6.15
CA GLY A 119 8.66 -0.54 7.01
C GLY A 119 8.55 0.94 6.69
N LEU A 120 9.31 1.75 7.44
CA LEU A 120 9.42 3.19 7.25
C LEU A 120 10.88 3.49 6.90
N TYR A 121 11.18 3.91 5.66
CA TYR A 121 12.58 4.06 5.22
C TYR A 121 13.29 5.29 5.83
N ASP A 122 12.54 6.29 6.21
CA ASP A 122 13.00 7.56 6.79
C ASP A 122 12.81 7.64 8.32
N ALA A 123 12.49 6.51 8.97
CA ALA A 123 12.40 6.41 10.43
C ALA A 123 13.76 6.02 11.06
N PRO A 124 14.02 6.42 12.31
CA PRO A 124 15.15 5.91 13.07
C PRO A 124 15.10 4.39 13.13
N PHE A 125 16.28 3.75 13.00
CA PHE A 125 16.38 2.29 13.01
C PHE A 125 15.56 1.61 11.90
N ALA A 126 15.45 2.22 10.71
CA ALA A 126 14.68 1.74 9.58
C ALA A 126 14.89 0.25 9.28
N ARG A 127 16.11 -0.28 9.46
CA ARG A 127 16.43 -1.70 9.27
C ARG A 127 15.63 -2.66 10.17
N TYR A 128 15.12 -2.20 11.31
CA TYR A 128 14.31 -3.00 12.25
C TYR A 128 12.80 -2.83 12.04
N ASN A 129 12.37 -1.85 11.25
CA ASN A 129 10.94 -1.53 11.09
C ASN A 129 10.15 -2.70 10.50
N HIS A 130 10.73 -3.49 9.59
CA HIS A 130 10.08 -4.68 9.05
C HIS A 130 9.84 -5.75 10.10
N LEU A 131 10.73 -5.89 11.08
CA LEU A 131 10.54 -6.81 12.19
C LEU A 131 9.40 -6.34 13.10
N VAL A 132 9.37 -5.04 13.41
CA VAL A 132 8.29 -4.42 14.19
C VAL A 132 6.95 -4.59 13.48
N ASP A 133 6.86 -4.23 12.21
CA ASP A 133 5.65 -4.44 11.40
C ASP A 133 5.21 -5.91 11.39
N HIS A 134 6.15 -6.85 11.21
CA HIS A 134 5.84 -8.28 11.25
C HIS A 134 5.29 -8.72 12.61
N ILE A 135 5.91 -8.31 13.71
CA ILE A 135 5.44 -8.62 15.07
C ILE A 135 4.03 -8.05 15.28
N MET A 136 3.81 -6.79 14.87
CA MET A 136 2.54 -6.11 14.99
C MET A 136 1.41 -6.81 14.22
N ARG A 137 1.68 -7.20 12.95
CA ARG A 137 0.71 -7.94 12.13
C ARG A 137 0.42 -9.33 12.69
N LYS A 138 1.46 -10.02 13.19
CA LYS A 138 1.30 -11.30 13.86
C LYS A 138 0.47 -11.17 15.14
N TYR A 139 0.69 -10.10 15.91
CA TYR A 139 -0.13 -9.77 17.07
C TYR A 139 -1.60 -9.54 16.67
N VAL A 140 -1.85 -8.67 15.70
CA VAL A 140 -3.19 -8.40 15.18
C VAL A 140 -3.83 -9.69 14.64
N TYR A 141 -3.07 -10.55 13.98
CA TYR A 141 -3.54 -11.83 13.47
C TYR A 141 -3.88 -12.83 14.59
N LEU A 142 -3.00 -12.98 15.60
CA LEU A 142 -3.18 -13.93 16.68
C LEU A 142 -4.27 -13.53 17.68
N PHE A 143 -4.34 -12.24 18.01
CA PHE A 143 -5.28 -11.71 18.98
C PHE A 143 -6.55 -11.14 18.36
N GLY A 144 -6.59 -11.04 17.06
CA GLY A 144 -7.70 -10.52 16.31
C GLY A 144 -8.72 -11.57 15.96
N THR A 145 -9.66 -11.97 16.76
CA THR A 145 -10.80 -12.86 16.50
C THR A 145 -10.48 -14.26 15.95
N ARG A 146 -11.26 -15.27 16.32
CA ARG A 146 -11.24 -16.65 15.80
C ARG A 146 -11.51 -16.79 14.30
N HIS A 147 -11.80 -15.69 13.60
CA HIS A 147 -12.04 -15.63 12.16
C HIS A 147 -10.91 -14.86 11.50
N ASN A 148 -10.31 -15.42 10.44
CA ASN A 148 -9.28 -14.78 9.61
C ASN A 148 -9.61 -13.31 9.40
N LYS A 149 -8.85 -12.41 10.04
CA LYS A 149 -9.03 -10.97 9.80
C LYS A 149 -8.51 -10.64 8.42
N PRO A 150 -9.37 -10.19 7.54
CA PRO A 150 -8.95 -9.72 6.25
C PRO A 150 -8.11 -8.45 6.44
N PHE A 151 -6.88 -8.50 6.00
CA PHE A 151 -5.98 -7.35 6.01
C PHE A 151 -5.14 -7.34 4.73
N LEU A 152 -5.19 -6.22 4.04
CA LEU A 152 -4.27 -5.86 2.97
C LEU A 152 -3.63 -4.53 3.31
N SER A 153 -2.44 -4.27 2.80
CA SER A 153 -1.73 -3.01 2.94
C SER A 153 -1.51 -2.43 1.55
N GLY A 154 -2.12 -1.30 1.24
CA GLY A 154 -2.04 -0.66 -0.07
C GLY A 154 -0.63 -0.51 -0.61
N PRO A 155 0.34 -0.06 0.20
CA PRO A 155 1.72 0.03 -0.24
C PRO A 155 2.40 -1.33 -0.52
N ASN A 156 1.78 -2.45 -0.18
CA ASN A 156 2.41 -3.77 -0.33
C ASN A 156 1.37 -4.88 -0.47
N MET A 157 0.64 -4.90 -1.57
CA MET A 157 -0.35 -5.94 -1.84
C MET A 157 -0.41 -6.36 -3.30
N ALA A 158 -0.91 -7.57 -3.52
CA ALA A 158 -1.28 -8.07 -4.84
C ALA A 158 -2.46 -9.03 -4.73
N LEU A 159 -3.22 -9.18 -5.81
CA LEU A 159 -4.33 -10.13 -5.88
C LEU A 159 -4.48 -10.70 -7.30
N ARG A 160 -5.12 -11.86 -7.41
CA ARG A 160 -5.51 -12.41 -8.71
C ARG A 160 -6.52 -11.48 -9.39
N LYS A 161 -6.35 -11.27 -10.67
CA LYS A 161 -7.28 -10.46 -11.47
C LYS A 161 -8.70 -11.01 -11.41
N GLU A 162 -8.86 -12.33 -11.38
CA GLU A 162 -10.16 -12.99 -11.23
C GLU A 162 -10.83 -12.61 -9.91
N MET A 163 -10.07 -12.59 -8.80
CA MET A 163 -10.60 -12.18 -7.51
C MET A 163 -11.06 -10.71 -7.53
N TRP A 164 -10.28 -9.80 -8.17
CA TRP A 164 -10.72 -8.43 -8.38
C TRP A 164 -12.05 -8.37 -9.13
N GLN A 165 -12.18 -9.10 -10.26
CA GLN A 165 -13.42 -9.11 -11.02
C GLN A 165 -14.62 -9.59 -10.19
N LYS A 166 -14.40 -10.55 -9.30
CA LYS A 166 -15.44 -11.09 -8.40
C LYS A 166 -15.92 -10.09 -7.37
N VAL A 167 -15.01 -9.25 -6.81
CA VAL A 167 -15.33 -8.37 -5.68
C VAL A 167 -15.56 -6.91 -6.04
N LYS A 168 -15.11 -6.44 -7.20
CA LYS A 168 -15.10 -5.02 -7.60
C LYS A 168 -16.44 -4.29 -7.52
N VAL A 169 -17.55 -5.03 -7.67
CA VAL A 169 -18.90 -4.44 -7.60
C VAL A 169 -19.29 -4.13 -6.14
N GLY A 170 -18.82 -4.96 -5.21
CA GLY A 170 -19.17 -4.84 -3.79
C GLY A 170 -18.33 -3.84 -3.00
N VAL A 171 -17.11 -3.47 -3.48
CA VAL A 171 -16.23 -2.57 -2.73
C VAL A 171 -16.84 -1.20 -2.50
N CYS A 172 -16.68 -0.67 -1.31
CA CYS A 172 -17.20 0.64 -0.92
C CYS A 172 -16.37 1.76 -1.53
N ARG A 173 -17.04 2.82 -2.01
CA ARG A 173 -16.40 3.97 -2.70
C ARG A 173 -16.68 5.30 -2.03
N ASP A 174 -16.96 5.29 -0.75
CA ASP A 174 -17.14 6.53 0.01
C ASP A 174 -15.81 7.01 0.63
N LYS A 175 -15.73 8.30 0.94
CA LYS A 175 -14.51 8.95 1.46
C LYS A 175 -14.11 8.51 2.86
N LEU A 176 -14.98 7.86 3.61
CA LEU A 176 -14.72 7.41 4.98
C LEU A 176 -14.24 5.96 5.02
N THR A 177 -14.25 5.26 3.90
CA THR A 177 -13.81 3.87 3.81
C THR A 177 -12.29 3.79 3.62
N HIS A 178 -11.63 2.96 4.44
CA HIS A 178 -10.25 2.59 4.22
C HIS A 178 -10.22 1.48 3.14
N GLU A 179 -9.84 1.85 1.94
CA GLU A 179 -10.03 1.05 0.72
C GLU A 179 -9.34 -0.32 0.74
N ASP A 180 -8.20 -0.44 1.44
CA ASP A 180 -7.44 -1.68 1.52
C ASP A 180 -8.11 -2.69 2.45
N ILE A 181 -8.62 -2.19 3.59
CA ILE A 181 -9.35 -3.01 4.56
C ILE A 181 -10.67 -3.47 3.96
N ASP A 182 -11.38 -2.55 3.30
CA ASP A 182 -12.63 -2.86 2.61
C ASP A 182 -12.43 -3.94 1.55
N LEU A 183 -11.42 -3.80 0.71
CA LEU A 183 -11.06 -4.79 -0.30
C LEU A 183 -10.75 -6.15 0.34
N ALA A 184 -9.96 -6.17 1.43
CA ALA A 184 -9.64 -7.40 2.14
C ALA A 184 -10.88 -8.10 2.71
N ILE A 185 -11.83 -7.33 3.24
CA ILE A 185 -13.10 -7.84 3.75
C ILE A 185 -13.94 -8.46 2.61
N HIS A 186 -14.03 -7.77 1.47
CA HIS A 186 -14.77 -8.28 0.31
C HIS A 186 -14.15 -9.55 -0.27
N ILE A 187 -12.81 -9.63 -0.36
CA ILE A 187 -12.10 -10.86 -0.78
C ILE A 187 -12.45 -12.02 0.16
N THR A 188 -12.39 -11.78 1.46
CA THR A 188 -12.68 -12.82 2.47
C THR A 188 -14.16 -13.25 2.42
N LYS A 189 -15.11 -12.31 2.31
CA LYS A 189 -16.54 -12.62 2.15
C LYS A 189 -16.84 -13.40 0.87
N ALA A 190 -16.03 -13.21 -0.17
CA ALA A 190 -16.12 -13.96 -1.42
C ALA A 190 -15.46 -15.35 -1.35
N GLY A 191 -14.94 -15.76 -0.18
CA GLY A 191 -14.24 -17.03 0.03
C GLY A 191 -12.76 -17.03 -0.39
N GLY A 192 -12.22 -15.85 -0.72
CA GLY A 192 -10.81 -15.71 -1.13
C GLY A 192 -9.84 -15.83 0.04
N LYS A 193 -8.66 -16.39 -0.25
CA LYS A 193 -7.57 -16.60 0.71
C LYS A 193 -6.52 -15.51 0.59
N ILE A 194 -6.35 -14.73 1.67
CA ILE A 194 -5.31 -13.71 1.78
C ILE A 194 -4.11 -14.31 2.52
N LYS A 195 -2.92 -14.25 1.90
CA LYS A 195 -1.66 -14.71 2.48
C LYS A 195 -0.82 -13.52 2.95
N TYR A 196 -0.34 -13.56 4.18
CA TYR A 196 0.74 -12.69 4.64
C TYR A 196 2.09 -13.36 4.37
N ASP A 197 2.93 -12.74 3.54
CA ASP A 197 4.30 -13.22 3.28
C ASP A 197 5.34 -12.23 3.83
N ARG A 198 6.07 -12.64 4.88
CA ARG A 198 7.11 -11.81 5.52
C ARG A 198 8.28 -11.46 4.61
N ARG A 199 8.47 -12.20 3.49
CA ARG A 199 9.53 -11.95 2.51
C ARG A 199 9.14 -10.87 1.52
N LEU A 200 7.85 -10.60 1.38
CA LEU A 200 7.32 -9.51 0.57
C LEU A 200 7.49 -8.22 1.38
N ARG A 201 8.58 -7.50 1.15
CA ARG A 201 8.96 -6.30 1.92
C ARG A 201 8.84 -5.05 1.08
N ALA A 202 8.22 -4.03 1.67
CA ALA A 202 8.16 -2.67 1.16
C ALA A 202 8.44 -1.68 2.29
N SER A 203 8.84 -0.48 1.95
CA SER A 203 9.00 0.62 2.91
C SER A 203 8.33 1.87 2.35
N VAL A 204 7.73 2.67 3.22
CA VAL A 204 7.04 3.93 2.89
C VAL A 204 7.61 5.10 3.69
N SER A 205 7.28 6.33 3.30
CA SER A 205 7.66 7.51 4.07
C SER A 205 6.91 7.64 5.39
N THR A 206 7.57 8.23 6.39
CA THR A 206 6.95 8.62 7.68
C THR A 206 6.05 9.84 7.56
N ARG A 207 5.91 10.46 6.37
CA ARG A 207 5.18 11.74 6.19
C ARG A 207 3.76 11.75 6.77
N ARG A 208 3.11 10.57 6.92
CA ARG A 208 1.83 10.45 7.62
C ARG A 208 1.90 10.93 9.07
N TYR A 209 3.03 10.81 9.72
CA TYR A 209 3.24 11.32 11.07
C TYR A 209 3.49 12.83 11.13
N ASN A 210 3.62 13.50 9.96
CA ASN A 210 3.66 14.96 9.86
C ASN A 210 2.26 15.58 9.80
N ASP A 211 1.23 14.78 9.59
CA ASP A 211 -0.16 15.25 9.55
C ASP A 211 -0.54 15.94 10.86
N SER A 212 -1.43 16.93 10.77
CA SER A 212 -2.02 17.52 11.97
C SER A 212 -2.77 16.45 12.79
N TYR A 213 -2.93 16.68 14.09
CA TYR A 213 -3.72 15.80 14.94
C TYR A 213 -5.14 15.56 14.38
N LYS A 214 -5.75 16.62 13.81
CA LYS A 214 -7.09 16.54 13.21
C LYS A 214 -7.09 15.59 12.00
N ASP A 215 -6.12 15.72 11.11
CA ASP A 215 -6.05 14.91 9.89
C ASP A 215 -5.68 13.47 10.20
N PHE A 216 -4.72 13.26 11.10
CA PHE A 216 -4.37 11.92 11.57
C PHE A 216 -5.56 11.24 12.26
N ARG A 217 -6.30 11.96 13.11
CA ARG A 217 -7.54 11.43 13.72
C ARG A 217 -8.60 11.08 12.68
N ASN A 218 -8.77 11.90 11.65
CA ASN A 218 -9.72 11.61 10.58
C ASN A 218 -9.31 10.35 9.81
N TYR A 219 -8.02 10.20 9.53
CA TYR A 219 -7.48 8.97 8.91
C TYR A 219 -7.75 7.74 9.79
N MET A 220 -7.51 7.82 11.09
CA MET A 220 -7.78 6.71 12.02
C MET A 220 -9.27 6.35 12.12
N ARG A 221 -10.15 7.34 11.98
CA ARG A 221 -11.61 7.10 11.94
C ARG A 221 -12.05 6.25 10.75
N MET A 222 -11.31 6.30 9.63
CA MET A 222 -11.61 5.46 8.47
C MET A 222 -11.50 3.97 8.80
N PHE A 223 -10.55 3.57 9.66
CA PHE A 223 -10.44 2.18 10.14
C PHE A 223 -11.70 1.74 10.87
N ASP A 224 -12.11 2.52 11.89
CA ASP A 224 -13.30 2.21 12.70
C ASP A 224 -14.57 2.21 11.85
N PHE A 225 -14.72 3.19 10.97
CA PHE A 225 -15.87 3.29 10.08
C PHE A 225 -15.95 2.08 9.15
N THR A 226 -14.84 1.68 8.53
CA THR A 226 -14.80 0.54 7.61
C THR A 226 -15.18 -0.77 8.31
N TYR A 227 -14.62 -1.03 9.48
CA TYR A 227 -14.96 -2.24 10.22
C TYR A 227 -16.41 -2.26 10.66
N ARG A 228 -16.94 -1.15 11.19
CA ARG A 228 -18.36 -1.03 11.61
C ARG A 228 -19.33 -1.23 10.46
N ARG A 229 -19.00 -0.68 9.28
CA ARG A 229 -19.79 -0.84 8.06
C ARG A 229 -19.97 -2.31 7.65
N HIS A 230 -19.02 -3.14 8.01
CA HIS A 230 -19.02 -4.57 7.73
C HIS A 230 -19.43 -5.43 8.90
N ASP A 231 -20.03 -4.84 9.94
CA ASP A 231 -20.48 -5.52 11.19
C ASP A 231 -19.33 -6.22 11.93
N LEU A 232 -18.11 -5.72 11.77
CA LEU A 232 -16.93 -6.20 12.45
C LEU A 232 -16.66 -5.33 13.69
N HIS A 233 -17.03 -5.82 14.86
CA HIS A 233 -16.94 -5.12 16.14
C HIS A 233 -15.96 -5.79 17.10
N GLY A 234 -15.52 -5.05 18.12
CA GLY A 234 -14.78 -5.56 19.26
C GLY A 234 -13.41 -4.93 19.49
N PHE A 235 -12.91 -5.02 20.71
CA PHE A 235 -11.63 -4.43 21.14
C PHE A 235 -10.45 -4.79 20.23
N ARG A 236 -10.46 -5.99 19.67
CA ARG A 236 -9.38 -6.49 18.82
C ARG A 236 -9.33 -5.84 17.44
N VAL A 237 -10.44 -5.29 16.95
CA VAL A 237 -10.51 -4.51 15.72
C VAL A 237 -9.78 -3.18 15.90
N HIS A 238 -9.90 -2.61 17.11
CA HIS A 238 -9.30 -1.32 17.44
C HIS A 238 -7.82 -1.42 17.87
N SER A 239 -7.29 -2.63 18.14
CA SER A 239 -5.90 -2.79 18.60
C SER A 239 -4.87 -2.32 17.57
N ALA A 240 -5.12 -2.51 16.27
CA ALA A 240 -4.24 -1.99 15.22
C ALA A 240 -4.24 -0.45 15.20
N SER A 241 -5.42 0.18 15.35
CA SER A 241 -5.53 1.64 15.40
C SER A 241 -4.81 2.23 16.63
N THR A 242 -4.87 1.55 17.77
CA THR A 242 -4.17 1.96 19.00
C THR A 242 -2.65 2.06 18.77
N LEU A 243 -2.07 1.14 18.02
CA LEU A 243 -0.64 1.13 17.74
C LEU A 243 -0.21 2.24 16.78
N TYR A 244 -1.04 2.55 15.77
CA TYR A 244 -0.84 3.73 14.94
C TYR A 244 -0.88 5.02 15.77
N TRP A 245 -1.81 5.11 16.76
CA TRP A 245 -1.86 6.24 17.69
C TRP A 245 -0.60 6.34 18.54
N LEU A 246 -0.11 5.23 19.10
CA LEU A 246 1.15 5.21 19.84
C LEU A 246 2.32 5.68 18.95
N GLY A 247 2.40 5.19 17.72
CA GLY A 247 3.40 5.63 16.75
C GLY A 247 3.31 7.14 16.49
N TYR A 248 2.11 7.67 16.29
CA TYR A 248 1.91 9.11 16.10
C TYR A 248 2.41 9.93 17.29
N PHE A 249 2.00 9.61 18.52
CA PHE A 249 2.40 10.34 19.71
C PHE A 249 3.90 10.24 20.02
N LEU A 250 4.57 9.15 19.62
CA LEU A 250 6.01 9.00 19.77
C LEU A 250 6.80 9.71 18.65
N VAL A 251 6.37 9.61 17.40
CA VAL A 251 7.13 10.11 16.26
C VAL A 251 6.83 11.58 15.96
N HIS A 252 5.57 12.01 16.08
CA HIS A 252 5.16 13.38 15.74
C HIS A 252 5.94 14.48 16.51
N PRO A 253 6.18 14.40 17.84
CA PRO A 253 6.99 15.39 18.54
C PRO A 253 8.46 15.40 18.10
N LEU A 254 8.97 14.21 17.73
CA LEU A 254 10.38 14.03 17.35
C LEU A 254 10.65 14.34 15.87
N ARG A 255 9.62 14.60 15.08
CA ARG A 255 9.71 14.75 13.61
C ARG A 255 10.76 15.77 13.15
N HIS A 256 10.94 16.87 13.89
CA HIS A 256 11.95 17.88 13.56
C HIS A 256 13.37 17.38 13.79
N VAL A 257 13.60 16.65 14.88
CA VAL A 257 14.91 16.04 15.18
C VAL A 257 15.22 14.96 14.15
N LEU A 258 14.23 14.12 13.83
CA LEU A 258 14.36 13.06 12.84
C LEU A 258 14.66 13.63 11.44
N ARG A 259 14.05 14.77 11.09
CA ARG A 259 14.31 15.49 9.85
C ARG A 259 15.78 15.91 9.73
N ILE A 260 16.34 16.52 10.79
CA ILE A 260 17.74 16.95 10.80
C ILE A 260 18.65 15.73 10.69
N SER A 261 18.38 14.68 11.44
CA SER A 261 19.14 13.43 11.40
C SER A 261 19.12 12.78 9.99
N ASN A 262 17.96 12.68 9.38
CA ASN A 262 17.83 12.06 8.05
C ASN A 262 18.56 12.87 6.97
N ARG A 263 18.52 14.21 7.00
CA ARG A 263 19.28 15.05 6.08
C ARG A 263 20.79 14.84 6.20
N LEU A 264 21.29 14.54 7.39
CA LEU A 264 22.70 14.33 7.64
C LEU A 264 23.18 12.91 7.27
N PHE A 265 22.35 11.90 7.48
CA PHE A 265 22.73 10.49 7.37
C PHE A 265 22.15 9.76 6.15
N GLN A 266 21.14 10.32 5.50
CA GLN A 266 20.47 9.73 4.34
C GLN A 266 20.05 10.81 3.32
N PRO A 267 21.01 11.55 2.73
CA PRO A 267 20.73 12.69 1.85
C PRO A 267 19.97 12.30 0.57
N ASP A 268 20.08 11.05 0.13
CA ASP A 268 19.45 10.54 -1.11
C ASP A 268 17.98 10.14 -0.94
N ILE A 269 17.47 10.12 0.31
CA ILE A 269 16.07 9.81 0.56
C ILE A 269 15.25 11.09 0.53
N PRO A 270 14.23 11.20 -0.35
CA PRO A 270 13.37 12.36 -0.41
C PRO A 270 12.64 12.53 0.92
N PHE A 271 12.75 13.73 1.49
CA PHE A 271 12.12 14.06 2.76
C PHE A 271 11.27 15.31 2.59
N ASP A 272 9.95 15.13 2.54
CA ASP A 272 9.00 16.23 2.53
C ASP A 272 8.68 16.71 3.94
N THR A 273 8.52 18.01 4.07
CA THR A 273 8.15 18.68 5.31
C THR A 273 6.65 18.90 5.42
N ASP A 274 5.95 18.76 4.33
CA ASP A 274 4.53 19.04 4.24
C ASP A 274 3.69 17.80 4.51
N ALA A 275 2.52 18.00 5.08
CA ALA A 275 1.53 16.95 5.23
C ALA A 275 1.11 16.41 3.85
N ARG A 276 0.80 15.12 3.79
CA ARG A 276 0.33 14.49 2.56
C ARG A 276 -0.91 15.21 2.03
N LYS A 277 -0.83 15.74 0.81
CA LYS A 277 -2.01 16.29 0.13
C LYS A 277 -2.85 15.10 -0.39
N ASN A 278 -4.11 15.04 0.04
CA ASN A 278 -5.06 14.08 -0.53
C ASN A 278 -5.90 14.81 -1.58
N PRO A 279 -6.24 14.17 -2.70
CA PRO A 279 -7.23 14.71 -3.62
C PRO A 279 -8.58 14.78 -2.89
N ASN A 280 -9.14 15.97 -2.78
CA ASN A 280 -10.44 16.21 -2.11
C ASN A 280 -11.63 15.67 -2.91
#